data_28cb277184118f8fa7368fcf88b33d05
#
_entry.id   28cb277184118f8fa7368fcf88b33d05
#
_cell.length_a   1.000
_cell.length_b   1.000
_cell.length_c   1.000
_cell.angle_alpha   90.00
_cell.angle_beta   90.00
_cell.angle_gamma   90.00
#
_symmetry.space_group_name_H-M   'P 1'
#
loop_
_entity.id
_entity.type
_entity.pdbx_description
1 polymer ?
#
loop_
_entity_poly.entity_id
_entity_poly.type
_entity_poly.pdbx_seq_one_letter_code
_entity_poly.pdbx_strand_id
1 'polypeptide(L)'
;MTAITDIIGREILDSRGDPTVEVDVILEDGSRGRAAVPSGASTGAHEAVELRDGDKARYGGKGVRKAVDAVNGEIYDALGGMEAEAQAKIDETLIALDGTANKGRLGANAILGVSLAVAKAAAVSEKAPLYRYVGGAGARLLPVPMMNIINGGVHADNPIDFQEFMIMPAGAPTFAEALRAGAEIFHTLRSQLKVANLNTNVGDEGGFAPNLKSAEAALDFVMQAIAKAGYKPGEDVMLALDCAATEFFKNGVYVYEGEGKTRTRQEQAKYLADLIGRYPIVSIEDGMAEDDWEGWKILTDLIGKKCQLVGDDLFVTNVARLARGIRDGVANSILVKVNQIGTLTETLAAVEKAHKAGYSAVMSHRSGETEDTTIADLAVATSCGQIKTGSLARSDRTAKYNQLLRIEEELGGQAKYAGREAIRSR
;
A
#
# COMPACT_ATOMS: atom_id res chain seq x y z
N MET A 1 4.68 33.09 7.06
CA MET A 1 3.34 33.17 6.40
C MET A 1 3.28 32.01 5.45
N THR A 2 2.31 31.14 5.66
CA THR A 2 2.17 29.83 4.98
C THR A 2 1.01 29.85 3.98
N ALA A 3 0.56 31.08 3.58
CA ALA A 3 -0.51 31.22 2.61
C ALA A 3 -0.09 30.63 1.24
N ILE A 4 -1.00 29.88 0.64
CA ILE A 4 -0.82 29.27 -0.69
C ILE A 4 -0.86 30.38 -1.74
N THR A 5 0.24 30.54 -2.48
CA THR A 5 0.36 31.54 -3.56
C THR A 5 0.22 30.94 -4.94
N ASP A 6 0.55 29.64 -5.10
CA ASP A 6 0.40 28.98 -6.39
C ASP A 6 0.18 27.48 -6.21
N ILE A 7 -0.58 26.86 -7.14
CA ILE A 7 -0.79 25.42 -7.25
C ILE A 7 -0.65 25.04 -8.72
N ILE A 8 0.32 24.16 -9.02
CA ILE A 8 0.66 23.78 -10.39
C ILE A 8 0.50 22.28 -10.56
N GLY A 9 -0.52 21.86 -11.27
CA GLY A 9 -0.72 20.47 -11.67
C GLY A 9 -0.08 20.17 -13.02
N ARG A 10 0.44 18.96 -13.17
CA ARG A 10 0.95 18.45 -14.45
C ARG A 10 0.70 16.96 -14.59
N GLU A 11 0.72 16.50 -15.84
CA GLU A 11 0.70 15.08 -16.17
C GLU A 11 2.13 14.57 -16.25
N ILE A 12 2.42 13.49 -15.51
CA ILE A 12 3.69 12.74 -15.57
C ILE A 12 3.40 11.28 -15.90
N LEU A 13 4.40 10.44 -16.04
CA LEU A 13 4.24 8.99 -16.21
C LEU A 13 4.50 8.24 -14.91
N ASP A 14 3.67 7.23 -14.64
CA ASP A 14 3.90 6.27 -13.56
C ASP A 14 4.90 5.17 -13.97
N SER A 15 5.19 4.25 -13.06
CA SER A 15 6.13 3.13 -13.26
C SER A 15 5.72 2.14 -14.36
N ARG A 16 4.48 2.21 -14.84
CA ARG A 16 3.95 1.40 -15.95
C ARG A 16 3.94 2.15 -17.28
N GLY A 17 4.30 3.44 -17.27
CA GLY A 17 4.21 4.33 -18.42
C GLY A 17 2.80 4.88 -18.66
N ASP A 18 1.90 4.73 -17.71
CA ASP A 18 0.57 5.36 -17.74
C ASP A 18 0.64 6.78 -17.15
N PRO A 19 -0.16 7.73 -17.67
CA PRO A 19 -0.23 9.08 -17.11
C PRO A 19 -0.76 9.10 -15.67
N THR A 20 -0.16 9.97 -14.86
CA THR A 20 -0.67 10.30 -13.52
C THR A 20 -0.48 11.77 -13.21
N VAL A 21 -1.07 12.25 -12.11
CA VAL A 21 -1.04 13.66 -11.68
C VAL A 21 0.15 13.90 -10.75
N GLU A 22 0.89 14.97 -11.01
CA GLU A 22 1.86 15.56 -10.07
C GLU A 22 1.47 17.00 -9.79
N VAL A 23 1.57 17.42 -8.53
CA VAL A 23 1.20 18.77 -8.08
C VAL A 23 2.36 19.40 -7.32
N ASP A 24 2.64 20.67 -7.64
CA ASP A 24 3.44 21.58 -6.82
C ASP A 24 2.54 22.59 -6.11
N VAL A 25 2.78 22.80 -4.83
CA VAL A 25 2.19 23.89 -4.04
C VAL A 25 3.31 24.83 -3.60
N ILE A 26 3.13 26.13 -3.81
CA ILE A 26 4.08 27.18 -3.45
C ILE A 26 3.43 28.09 -2.41
N LEU A 27 4.17 28.41 -1.35
CA LEU A 27 3.73 29.27 -0.27
C LEU A 27 4.35 30.68 -0.38
N GLU A 28 3.78 31.62 0.35
CA GLU A 28 4.23 33.03 0.35
C GLU A 28 5.71 33.19 0.79
N ASP A 29 6.19 32.33 1.68
CA ASP A 29 7.60 32.32 2.11
C ASP A 29 8.56 31.68 1.09
N GLY A 30 8.05 31.21 -0.05
CA GLY A 30 8.78 30.52 -1.10
C GLY A 30 8.93 29.01 -0.89
N SER A 31 8.42 28.46 0.21
CA SER A 31 8.40 27.02 0.45
C SER A 31 7.57 26.31 -0.61
N ARG A 32 8.08 25.13 -1.06
CA ARG A 32 7.44 24.34 -2.12
C ARG A 32 7.29 22.89 -1.68
N GLY A 33 6.11 22.35 -1.87
CA GLY A 33 5.81 20.92 -1.73
C GLY A 33 5.43 20.31 -3.07
N ARG A 34 5.93 19.11 -3.36
CA ARG A 34 5.62 18.35 -4.57
C ARG A 34 5.10 16.97 -4.20
N ALA A 35 4.00 16.56 -4.81
CA ALA A 35 3.46 15.21 -4.65
C ALA A 35 3.02 14.63 -5.99
N ALA A 36 3.37 13.36 -6.23
CA ALA A 36 2.88 12.59 -7.35
C ALA A 36 1.92 11.49 -6.85
N VAL A 37 0.84 11.28 -7.60
CA VAL A 37 -0.25 10.39 -7.19
C VAL A 37 -0.06 8.98 -7.73
N PRO A 38 -0.13 7.94 -6.88
CA PRO A 38 -0.09 6.55 -7.35
C PRO A 38 -1.41 6.13 -8.00
N SER A 39 -1.37 5.06 -8.80
CA SER A 39 -2.51 4.54 -9.56
C SER A 39 -2.61 3.01 -9.46
N GLY A 40 -3.80 2.46 -9.24
CA GLY A 40 -4.02 1.01 -9.17
C GLY A 40 -4.10 0.34 -10.54
N ALA A 41 -3.74 -0.96 -10.62
CA ALA A 41 -4.08 -1.82 -11.75
C ALA A 41 -5.43 -2.50 -11.51
N SER A 42 -5.60 -3.16 -10.36
CA SER A 42 -6.88 -3.56 -9.82
C SER A 42 -7.41 -2.45 -8.92
N THR A 43 -8.70 -2.18 -8.94
CA THR A 43 -9.34 -1.17 -8.09
C THR A 43 -10.56 -1.78 -7.43
N GLY A 44 -10.64 -1.70 -6.11
CA GLY A 44 -11.82 -2.09 -5.36
C GLY A 44 -13.05 -1.29 -5.81
N ALA A 45 -14.20 -1.92 -5.87
CA ALA A 45 -15.43 -1.29 -6.39
C ALA A 45 -15.87 -0.05 -5.58
N HIS A 46 -15.35 0.10 -4.37
CA HIS A 46 -15.71 1.16 -3.42
C HIS A 46 -14.64 2.25 -3.25
N GLU A 47 -13.57 2.23 -4.07
CA GLU A 47 -12.53 3.26 -4.05
C GLU A 47 -13.04 4.62 -4.53
N ALA A 48 -12.38 5.69 -4.09
CA ALA A 48 -12.54 7.01 -4.68
C ALA A 48 -12.08 7.00 -6.15
N VAL A 49 -12.75 7.82 -6.98
CA VAL A 49 -12.58 7.76 -8.44
C VAL A 49 -11.29 8.42 -8.89
N GLU A 50 -10.44 7.67 -9.56
CA GLU A 50 -9.34 8.22 -10.35
C GLU A 50 -9.91 8.78 -11.66
N LEU A 51 -9.85 10.10 -11.83
CA LEU A 51 -10.40 10.75 -13.03
C LEU A 51 -9.48 10.57 -14.22
N ARG A 52 -9.97 9.88 -15.25
CA ARG A 52 -9.32 9.66 -16.54
C ARG A 52 -10.05 10.41 -17.65
N ASP A 53 -9.31 10.86 -18.68
CA ASP A 53 -9.87 11.65 -19.79
C ASP A 53 -10.85 10.86 -20.65
N GLY A 54 -10.60 9.55 -20.83
CA GLY A 54 -11.41 8.67 -21.69
C GLY A 54 -11.17 8.85 -23.18
N ASP A 55 -10.31 9.78 -23.58
CA ASP A 55 -9.96 10.02 -24.99
C ASP A 55 -9.03 8.92 -25.51
N LYS A 56 -9.57 8.01 -26.31
CA LYS A 56 -8.84 6.86 -26.88
C LYS A 56 -7.68 7.25 -27.79
N ALA A 57 -7.70 8.47 -28.36
CA ALA A 57 -6.62 8.95 -29.23
C ALA A 57 -5.37 9.37 -28.44
N ARG A 58 -5.51 9.53 -27.11
CA ARG A 58 -4.43 9.96 -26.23
C ARG A 58 -4.25 8.98 -25.05
N TYR A 59 -3.06 8.37 -24.96
CA TYR A 59 -2.75 7.34 -23.95
C TYR A 59 -3.81 6.21 -23.83
N GLY A 60 -4.46 5.87 -24.94
CA GLY A 60 -5.51 4.84 -24.94
C GLY A 60 -6.72 5.15 -24.08
N GLY A 61 -6.94 6.43 -23.70
CA GLY A 61 -8.00 6.87 -22.79
C GLY A 61 -7.56 7.11 -21.35
N LYS A 62 -6.29 6.79 -21.03
CA LYS A 62 -5.76 6.88 -19.64
C LYS A 62 -5.20 8.27 -19.30
N GLY A 63 -5.27 9.29 -20.18
CA GLY A 63 -4.83 10.65 -19.89
C GLY A 63 -5.49 11.23 -18.63
N VAL A 64 -4.84 12.23 -17.99
CA VAL A 64 -5.31 12.87 -16.76
C VAL A 64 -5.42 14.39 -16.87
N ARG A 65 -5.56 14.92 -18.09
CA ARG A 65 -5.69 16.37 -18.31
C ARG A 65 -6.86 16.99 -17.58
N LYS A 66 -8.02 16.32 -17.53
CA LYS A 66 -9.17 16.82 -16.78
C LYS A 66 -8.88 17.03 -15.31
N ALA A 67 -8.15 16.11 -14.69
CA ALA A 67 -7.71 16.25 -13.31
C ALA A 67 -6.66 17.37 -13.16
N VAL A 68 -5.72 17.49 -14.11
CA VAL A 68 -4.74 18.59 -14.14
C VAL A 68 -5.42 19.94 -14.31
N ASP A 69 -6.40 20.05 -15.20
CA ASP A 69 -7.17 21.29 -15.43
C ASP A 69 -7.95 21.69 -14.16
N ALA A 70 -8.51 20.71 -13.43
CA ALA A 70 -9.17 20.99 -12.15
C ALA A 70 -8.17 21.53 -11.10
N VAL A 71 -6.94 20.97 -11.04
CA VAL A 71 -5.88 21.47 -10.13
C VAL A 71 -5.51 22.90 -10.47
N ASN A 72 -5.26 23.21 -11.75
CA ASN A 72 -4.79 24.51 -12.23
C ASN A 72 -5.90 25.58 -12.30
N GLY A 73 -7.17 25.20 -12.18
CA GLY A 73 -8.34 26.05 -12.22
C GLY A 73 -9.07 26.13 -10.89
N GLU A 74 -10.21 25.45 -10.80
CA GLU A 74 -11.15 25.61 -9.67
C GLU A 74 -10.57 25.22 -8.29
N ILE A 75 -9.62 24.29 -8.23
CA ILE A 75 -8.94 23.95 -6.96
C ILE A 75 -8.02 25.10 -6.55
N TYR A 76 -7.20 25.62 -7.48
CA TYR A 76 -6.37 26.80 -7.22
C TYR A 76 -7.22 28.01 -6.77
N ASP A 77 -8.33 28.29 -7.46
CA ASP A 77 -9.21 29.41 -7.12
C ASP A 77 -9.82 29.25 -5.70
N ALA A 78 -10.13 28.02 -5.29
CA ALA A 78 -10.71 27.73 -3.98
C ALA A 78 -9.71 27.78 -2.82
N LEU A 79 -8.44 27.46 -3.06
CA LEU A 79 -7.41 27.32 -2.01
C LEU A 79 -6.42 28.48 -1.95
N GLY A 80 -6.36 29.34 -2.98
CA GLY A 80 -5.47 30.49 -3.02
C GLY A 80 -5.66 31.41 -1.81
N GLY A 81 -4.55 31.69 -1.11
CA GLY A 81 -4.55 32.50 0.12
C GLY A 81 -4.89 31.74 1.41
N MET A 82 -5.23 30.44 1.36
CA MET A 82 -5.43 29.63 2.56
C MET A 82 -4.05 29.28 3.19
N GLU A 83 -4.02 29.20 4.53
CA GLU A 83 -2.82 28.78 5.26
C GLU A 83 -2.59 27.27 5.09
N ALA A 84 -1.40 26.87 4.62
CA ALA A 84 -1.05 25.48 4.35
C ALA A 84 -1.05 24.60 5.61
N GLU A 85 -0.82 25.17 6.78
CA GLU A 85 -0.89 24.47 8.08
C GLU A 85 -2.31 24.01 8.44
N ALA A 86 -3.34 24.61 7.83
CA ALA A 86 -4.73 24.25 8.06
C ALA A 86 -5.16 23.00 7.24
N GLN A 87 -4.36 21.94 7.22
CA GLN A 87 -4.56 20.75 6.39
C GLN A 87 -5.99 20.20 6.39
N ALA A 88 -6.58 20.04 7.58
CA ALA A 88 -7.96 19.54 7.67
C ALA A 88 -8.97 20.44 6.95
N LYS A 89 -8.79 21.77 7.04
CA LYS A 89 -9.66 22.73 6.39
C LYS A 89 -9.48 22.72 4.87
N ILE A 90 -8.25 22.55 4.41
CA ILE A 90 -7.93 22.41 2.98
C ILE A 90 -8.60 21.16 2.42
N ASP A 91 -8.44 20.01 3.08
CA ASP A 91 -9.04 18.74 2.65
C ASP A 91 -10.57 18.80 2.68
N GLU A 92 -11.18 19.42 3.71
CA GLU A 92 -12.63 19.68 3.75
C GLU A 92 -13.08 20.55 2.57
N THR A 93 -12.32 21.58 2.22
CA THR A 93 -12.64 22.46 1.10
C THR A 93 -12.57 21.69 -0.22
N LEU A 94 -11.56 20.84 -0.42
CA LEU A 94 -11.43 20.00 -1.60
C LEU A 94 -12.61 19.02 -1.74
N ILE A 95 -12.99 18.36 -0.64
CA ILE A 95 -14.13 17.42 -0.60
C ILE A 95 -15.43 18.15 -0.91
N ALA A 96 -15.66 19.32 -0.29
CA ALA A 96 -16.85 20.11 -0.52
C ALA A 96 -16.91 20.66 -1.96
N LEU A 97 -15.76 21.05 -2.52
CA LEU A 97 -15.64 21.52 -3.90
C LEU A 97 -16.01 20.40 -4.89
N ASP A 98 -15.55 19.17 -4.67
CA ASP A 98 -15.95 18.04 -5.49
C ASP A 98 -17.45 17.74 -5.37
N GLY A 99 -17.97 17.70 -4.15
CA GLY A 99 -19.40 17.56 -3.84
C GLY A 99 -19.99 16.17 -4.14
N THR A 100 -19.18 15.19 -4.57
CA THR A 100 -19.61 13.80 -4.81
C THR A 100 -19.11 12.86 -3.71
N ALA A 101 -19.83 11.77 -3.48
CA ALA A 101 -19.49 10.82 -2.41
C ALA A 101 -18.15 10.10 -2.62
N ASN A 102 -17.71 9.96 -3.87
CA ASN A 102 -16.51 9.22 -4.27
C ASN A 102 -15.47 10.08 -5.01
N LYS A 103 -15.53 11.41 -4.87
CA LYS A 103 -14.62 12.36 -5.53
C LYS A 103 -14.58 12.23 -7.07
N GLY A 104 -15.74 11.87 -7.66
CA GLY A 104 -15.83 11.56 -9.10
C GLY A 104 -15.86 12.80 -10.01
N ARG A 105 -16.10 14.01 -9.49
CA ARG A 105 -16.18 15.22 -10.30
C ARG A 105 -14.82 15.82 -10.60
N LEU A 106 -14.01 16.06 -9.59
CA LEU A 106 -12.64 16.57 -9.73
C LEU A 106 -11.61 15.46 -9.93
N GLY A 107 -11.91 14.30 -9.38
CA GLY A 107 -11.03 13.14 -9.31
C GLY A 107 -10.23 13.07 -8.00
N ALA A 108 -10.22 11.89 -7.38
CA ALA A 108 -9.41 11.64 -6.20
C ALA A 108 -7.91 11.89 -6.46
N ASN A 109 -7.44 11.67 -7.68
CA ASN A 109 -6.07 11.97 -8.09
C ASN A 109 -5.73 13.46 -8.06
N ALA A 110 -6.61 14.35 -8.53
CA ALA A 110 -6.43 15.80 -8.42
C ALA A 110 -6.42 16.25 -6.94
N ILE A 111 -7.41 15.78 -6.18
CA ILE A 111 -7.59 16.13 -4.76
C ILE A 111 -6.38 15.65 -3.93
N LEU A 112 -5.98 14.41 -4.08
CA LEU A 112 -4.85 13.85 -3.34
C LEU A 112 -3.53 14.54 -3.67
N GLY A 113 -3.27 14.81 -4.95
CA GLY A 113 -2.06 15.51 -5.38
C GLY A 113 -1.89 16.84 -4.64
N VAL A 114 -2.97 17.62 -4.56
CA VAL A 114 -2.99 18.90 -3.84
C VAL A 114 -2.85 18.69 -2.33
N SER A 115 -3.64 17.78 -1.74
CA SER A 115 -3.62 17.51 -0.30
C SER A 115 -2.22 17.15 0.20
N LEU A 116 -1.51 16.26 -0.50
CA LEU A 116 -0.15 15.86 -0.13
C LEU A 116 0.90 16.94 -0.42
N ALA A 117 0.75 17.67 -1.52
CA ALA A 117 1.68 18.76 -1.86
C ALA A 117 1.60 19.91 -0.85
N VAL A 118 0.41 20.23 -0.34
CA VAL A 118 0.19 21.21 0.74
C VAL A 118 0.92 20.77 2.01
N ALA A 119 0.73 19.53 2.46
CA ALA A 119 1.40 19.01 3.65
C ALA A 119 2.94 19.08 3.53
N LYS A 120 3.47 18.76 2.34
CA LYS A 120 4.90 18.86 2.07
C LYS A 120 5.40 20.32 2.04
N ALA A 121 4.63 21.24 1.47
CA ALA A 121 4.99 22.66 1.47
C ALA A 121 5.00 23.23 2.89
N ALA A 122 4.01 22.91 3.71
CA ALA A 122 3.93 23.29 5.11
C ALA A 122 5.11 22.70 5.93
N ALA A 123 5.45 21.45 5.71
CA ALA A 123 6.61 20.82 6.36
C ALA A 123 7.93 21.52 6.01
N VAL A 124 8.12 21.93 4.73
CA VAL A 124 9.30 22.72 4.30
C VAL A 124 9.31 24.08 4.98
N SER A 125 8.18 24.78 5.05
CA SER A 125 8.07 26.09 5.73
C SER A 125 8.45 25.99 7.22
N GLU A 126 8.01 24.92 7.89
CA GLU A 126 8.36 24.66 9.28
C GLU A 126 9.78 24.08 9.47
N LYS A 127 10.53 23.86 8.38
CA LYS A 127 11.85 23.24 8.39
C LYS A 127 11.87 21.87 9.08
N ALA A 128 10.77 21.13 8.95
CA ALA A 128 10.62 19.80 9.49
C ALA A 128 10.53 18.75 8.35
N PRO A 129 11.11 17.55 8.52
CA PRO A 129 10.83 16.46 7.60
C PRO A 129 9.35 16.05 7.69
N LEU A 130 8.79 15.57 6.58
CA LEU A 130 7.34 15.30 6.47
C LEU A 130 6.84 14.35 7.57
N TYR A 131 7.59 13.27 7.86
CA TYR A 131 7.17 12.32 8.90
C TYR A 131 7.01 12.98 10.27
N ARG A 132 7.87 13.96 10.59
CA ARG A 132 7.82 14.70 11.85
C ARG A 132 6.75 15.78 11.86
N TYR A 133 6.56 16.47 10.73
CA TYR A 133 5.49 17.45 10.58
C TYR A 133 4.11 16.81 10.80
N VAL A 134 3.86 15.65 10.17
CA VAL A 134 2.57 14.95 10.28
C VAL A 134 2.43 14.20 11.60
N GLY A 135 3.48 13.50 12.05
CA GLY A 135 3.43 12.60 13.21
C GLY A 135 3.90 13.20 14.53
N GLY A 136 4.44 14.44 14.50
CA GLY A 136 4.97 15.12 15.69
C GLY A 136 6.24 14.48 16.24
N ALA A 137 6.61 14.88 17.46
CA ALA A 137 7.85 14.44 18.14
C ALA A 137 7.86 12.91 18.45
N GLY A 138 6.70 12.26 18.44
CA GLY A 138 6.56 10.82 18.68
C GLY A 138 6.86 9.95 17.46
N ALA A 139 6.96 10.51 16.25
CA ALA A 139 7.18 9.79 15.01
C ALA A 139 8.63 9.26 14.93
N ARG A 140 8.84 8.01 15.36
CA ARG A 140 10.15 7.34 15.44
C ARG A 140 10.12 5.83 15.20
N LEU A 141 8.94 5.28 14.88
CA LEU A 141 8.75 3.85 14.65
C LEU A 141 8.95 3.53 13.19
N LEU A 142 10.07 2.86 12.85
CA LEU A 142 10.35 2.34 11.52
C LEU A 142 9.48 1.10 11.28
N PRO A 143 8.76 1.04 10.14
CA PRO A 143 7.85 -0.06 9.86
C PRO A 143 8.59 -1.35 9.45
N VAL A 144 7.97 -2.51 9.74
CA VAL A 144 8.38 -3.78 9.13
C VAL A 144 8.00 -3.76 7.65
N PRO A 145 8.95 -3.98 6.74
CA PRO A 145 8.65 -4.05 5.31
C PRO A 145 8.03 -5.40 4.96
N MET A 146 6.91 -5.37 4.22
CA MET A 146 6.28 -6.51 3.57
C MET A 146 6.72 -6.49 2.11
N MET A 147 7.73 -7.31 1.78
CA MET A 147 8.42 -7.24 0.49
C MET A 147 7.91 -8.32 -0.46
N ASN A 148 7.19 -7.92 -1.49
CA ASN A 148 6.64 -8.82 -2.51
C ASN A 148 7.75 -9.37 -3.42
N ILE A 149 8.16 -10.63 -3.24
CA ILE A 149 9.27 -11.26 -3.99
C ILE A 149 8.85 -12.26 -5.06
N ILE A 150 7.60 -12.76 -5.01
CA ILE A 150 6.97 -13.56 -6.09
C ILE A 150 5.57 -13.02 -6.36
N ASN A 151 5.28 -12.80 -7.64
CA ASN A 151 4.01 -12.36 -8.16
C ASN A 151 3.22 -13.47 -8.83
N GLY A 152 1.91 -13.43 -8.70
CA GLY A 152 0.93 -14.23 -9.43
C GLY A 152 -0.34 -13.42 -9.70
N GLY A 153 -1.47 -14.08 -9.89
CA GLY A 153 -2.75 -13.43 -10.13
C GLY A 153 -2.69 -12.42 -11.27
N VAL A 154 -3.33 -11.27 -11.08
CA VAL A 154 -3.31 -10.18 -12.08
C VAL A 154 -1.98 -9.45 -12.20
N HIS A 155 -1.03 -9.67 -11.28
CA HIS A 155 0.30 -9.07 -11.31
C HIS A 155 1.33 -9.84 -12.14
N ALA A 156 0.98 -11.04 -12.66
CA ALA A 156 1.90 -11.87 -13.44
C ALA A 156 1.16 -12.76 -14.46
N ASP A 157 1.75 -12.93 -15.64
CA ASP A 157 1.26 -13.89 -16.64
C ASP A 157 1.81 -15.29 -16.30
N ASN A 158 1.27 -15.90 -15.25
CA ASN A 158 1.62 -17.25 -14.79
C ASN A 158 0.39 -17.93 -14.14
N PRO A 159 0.42 -19.27 -13.88
CA PRO A 159 -0.74 -19.98 -13.36
C PRO A 159 -0.94 -19.87 -11.84
N ILE A 160 -0.26 -18.99 -11.14
CA ILE A 160 -0.44 -18.81 -9.68
C ILE A 160 -1.66 -17.94 -9.44
N ASP A 161 -2.65 -18.45 -8.70
CA ASP A 161 -3.90 -17.72 -8.44
C ASP A 161 -3.73 -16.59 -7.42
N PHE A 162 -2.86 -16.74 -6.41
CA PHE A 162 -2.57 -15.68 -5.45
C PHE A 162 -1.67 -14.59 -6.03
N GLN A 163 -1.95 -13.35 -5.67
CA GLN A 163 -1.33 -12.18 -6.28
C GLN A 163 0.09 -11.91 -5.80
N GLU A 164 0.36 -12.06 -4.48
CA GLU A 164 1.66 -11.70 -3.89
C GLU A 164 2.11 -12.66 -2.80
N PHE A 165 3.42 -12.97 -2.85
CA PHE A 165 4.13 -13.73 -1.82
C PHE A 165 5.22 -12.83 -1.24
N MET A 166 5.05 -12.46 0.02
CA MET A 166 5.87 -11.45 0.69
C MET A 166 6.74 -12.07 1.78
N ILE A 167 7.93 -11.50 1.95
CA ILE A 167 8.78 -11.73 3.12
C ILE A 167 8.69 -10.55 4.07
N MET A 168 8.76 -10.83 5.37
CA MET A 168 8.71 -9.85 6.45
C MET A 168 9.88 -10.10 7.41
N PRO A 169 11.00 -9.35 7.30
CA PRO A 169 12.17 -9.52 8.19
C PRO A 169 11.93 -8.92 9.58
N ALA A 170 10.86 -9.37 10.26
CA ALA A 170 10.43 -8.84 11.55
C ALA A 170 11.34 -9.25 12.72
N GLY A 171 12.27 -10.19 12.53
CA GLY A 171 13.29 -10.56 13.50
C GLY A 171 14.54 -9.69 13.46
N ALA A 172 14.66 -8.78 12.50
CA ALA A 172 15.82 -7.90 12.37
C ALA A 172 15.88 -6.86 13.52
N PRO A 173 17.08 -6.41 13.92
CA PRO A 173 17.23 -5.43 15.00
C PRO A 173 16.98 -3.99 14.57
N THR A 174 17.11 -3.67 13.27
CA THR A 174 16.94 -2.34 12.69
C THR A 174 16.26 -2.43 11.33
N PHE A 175 15.76 -1.31 10.82
CA PHE A 175 15.20 -1.26 9.47
C PHE A 175 16.29 -1.55 8.41
N ALA A 176 17.49 -1.01 8.57
CA ALA A 176 18.61 -1.25 7.66
C ALA A 176 18.95 -2.75 7.56
N GLU A 177 18.98 -3.48 8.69
CA GLU A 177 19.22 -4.92 8.70
C GLU A 177 18.04 -5.71 8.09
N ALA A 178 16.80 -5.25 8.29
CA ALA A 178 15.63 -5.83 7.64
C ALA A 178 15.70 -5.68 6.11
N LEU A 179 16.09 -4.51 5.63
CA LEU A 179 16.25 -4.25 4.19
C LEU A 179 17.40 -5.08 3.60
N ARG A 180 18.54 -5.21 4.31
CA ARG A 180 19.65 -6.06 3.91
C ARG A 180 19.20 -7.53 3.77
N ALA A 181 18.53 -8.05 4.78
CA ALA A 181 18.00 -9.42 4.73
C ALA A 181 17.07 -9.64 3.52
N GLY A 182 16.16 -8.68 3.26
CA GLY A 182 15.30 -8.72 2.09
C GLY A 182 16.09 -8.80 0.79
N ALA A 183 17.11 -7.96 0.61
CA ALA A 183 17.95 -7.94 -0.60
C ALA A 183 18.72 -9.25 -0.79
N GLU A 184 19.31 -9.78 0.26
CA GLU A 184 20.05 -11.06 0.21
C GLU A 184 19.12 -12.23 -0.15
N ILE A 185 17.91 -12.28 0.42
CA ILE A 185 16.91 -13.30 0.09
C ILE A 185 16.43 -13.15 -1.36
N PHE A 186 16.16 -11.92 -1.82
CA PHE A 186 15.76 -11.65 -3.19
C PHE A 186 16.80 -12.16 -4.21
N HIS A 187 18.07 -11.87 -4.01
CA HIS A 187 19.13 -12.35 -4.89
C HIS A 187 19.33 -13.87 -4.81
N THR A 188 19.16 -14.46 -3.63
CA THR A 188 19.20 -15.91 -3.44
C THR A 188 18.06 -16.60 -4.18
N LEU A 189 16.82 -16.05 -4.09
CA LEU A 189 15.66 -16.54 -4.83
C LEU A 189 15.90 -16.47 -6.35
N ARG A 190 16.44 -15.34 -6.84
CA ARG A 190 16.79 -15.20 -8.27
C ARG A 190 17.73 -16.32 -8.73
N SER A 191 18.73 -16.63 -7.94
CA SER A 191 19.69 -17.70 -8.25
C SER A 191 19.04 -19.07 -8.28
N GLN A 192 18.14 -19.36 -7.35
CA GLN A 192 17.39 -20.62 -7.29
C GLN A 192 16.46 -20.79 -8.49
N LEU A 193 15.71 -19.74 -8.84
CA LEU A 193 14.81 -19.74 -10.02
C LEU A 193 15.61 -20.02 -11.30
N LYS A 194 16.80 -19.42 -11.47
CA LYS A 194 17.69 -19.68 -12.60
C LYS A 194 18.14 -21.14 -12.67
N VAL A 195 18.54 -21.71 -11.53
CA VAL A 195 18.96 -23.14 -11.44
C VAL A 195 17.79 -24.07 -11.81
N ALA A 196 16.57 -23.69 -11.44
CA ALA A 196 15.36 -24.44 -11.80
C ALA A 196 14.85 -24.16 -13.24
N ASN A 197 15.57 -23.39 -14.06
CA ASN A 197 15.16 -22.93 -15.39
C ASN A 197 13.81 -22.18 -15.39
N LEU A 198 13.53 -21.42 -14.33
CA LEU A 198 12.36 -20.59 -14.20
C LEU A 198 12.69 -19.13 -14.54
N ASN A 199 11.66 -18.40 -14.98
CA ASN A 199 11.77 -16.99 -15.35
C ASN A 199 12.16 -16.13 -14.14
N THR A 200 13.09 -15.19 -14.36
CA THR A 200 13.55 -14.21 -13.37
C THR A 200 13.26 -12.76 -13.78
N ASN A 201 12.37 -12.55 -14.75
CA ASN A 201 11.84 -11.23 -15.02
C ASN A 201 10.96 -10.78 -13.83
N VAL A 202 10.91 -9.47 -13.62
CA VAL A 202 10.14 -8.88 -12.53
C VAL A 202 8.85 -8.25 -13.06
N GLY A 203 7.79 -8.36 -12.26
CA GLY A 203 6.51 -7.71 -12.51
C GLY A 203 6.52 -6.23 -12.13
N ASP A 204 5.34 -5.62 -12.15
CA ASP A 204 5.15 -4.18 -11.91
C ASP A 204 5.63 -3.74 -10.52
N GLU A 205 5.58 -4.62 -9.54
CA GLU A 205 6.01 -4.35 -8.16
C GLU A 205 7.42 -4.85 -7.84
N GLY A 206 8.16 -5.32 -8.85
CA GLY A 206 9.56 -5.72 -8.72
C GLY A 206 9.79 -7.16 -8.24
N GLY A 207 8.74 -7.92 -7.89
CA GLY A 207 8.83 -9.35 -7.57
C GLY A 207 9.00 -10.21 -8.82
N PHE A 208 9.56 -11.42 -8.69
CA PHE A 208 9.70 -12.36 -9.80
C PHE A 208 8.34 -12.95 -10.20
N ALA A 209 8.19 -13.28 -11.47
CA ALA A 209 6.98 -13.88 -12.04
C ALA A 209 7.25 -15.27 -12.67
N PRO A 210 7.68 -16.27 -11.88
CA PRO A 210 7.98 -17.60 -12.39
C PRO A 210 6.70 -18.40 -12.69
N ASN A 211 6.76 -19.31 -13.68
CA ASN A 211 5.69 -20.27 -13.96
C ASN A 211 5.69 -21.40 -12.93
N LEU A 212 5.10 -21.17 -11.77
CA LEU A 212 4.89 -22.15 -10.71
C LEU A 212 3.44 -22.64 -10.72
N LYS A 213 3.23 -23.89 -10.29
CA LYS A 213 1.94 -24.58 -10.45
C LYS A 213 0.93 -24.30 -9.33
N SER A 214 1.37 -23.75 -8.21
CA SER A 214 0.52 -23.54 -7.03
C SER A 214 1.14 -22.52 -6.07
N ALA A 215 0.34 -22.04 -5.14
CA ALA A 215 0.80 -21.18 -4.04
C ALA A 215 1.85 -21.90 -3.16
N GLU A 216 1.67 -23.19 -2.89
CA GLU A 216 2.64 -23.97 -2.13
C GLU A 216 4.00 -24.05 -2.82
N ALA A 217 4.03 -24.21 -4.15
CA ALA A 217 5.29 -24.22 -4.89
C ALA A 217 6.04 -22.88 -4.77
N ALA A 218 5.31 -21.76 -4.78
CA ALA A 218 5.88 -20.44 -4.55
C ALA A 218 6.43 -20.30 -3.12
N LEU A 219 5.66 -20.71 -2.12
CA LEU A 219 6.05 -20.68 -0.72
C LEU A 219 7.30 -21.54 -0.46
N ASP A 220 7.41 -22.73 -1.07
CA ASP A 220 8.57 -23.61 -0.94
C ASP A 220 9.85 -22.96 -1.49
N PHE A 221 9.78 -22.26 -2.63
CA PHE A 221 10.90 -21.48 -3.17
C PHE A 221 11.31 -20.35 -2.22
N VAL A 222 10.35 -19.64 -1.65
CA VAL A 222 10.62 -18.55 -0.70
C VAL A 222 11.26 -19.09 0.57
N MET A 223 10.73 -20.17 1.15
CA MET A 223 11.30 -20.81 2.34
C MET A 223 12.74 -21.26 2.13
N GLN A 224 13.02 -21.88 0.98
CA GLN A 224 14.37 -22.29 0.61
C GLN A 224 15.29 -21.07 0.41
N ALA A 225 14.80 -19.98 -0.18
CA ALA A 225 15.58 -18.77 -0.38
C ALA A 225 15.98 -18.12 0.94
N ILE A 226 15.05 -18.04 1.91
CA ILE A 226 15.33 -17.53 3.26
C ILE A 226 16.43 -18.36 3.93
N ALA A 227 16.27 -19.70 3.94
CA ALA A 227 17.24 -20.61 4.58
C ALA A 227 18.62 -20.55 3.90
N LYS A 228 18.69 -20.55 2.57
CA LYS A 228 19.95 -20.46 1.81
C LYS A 228 20.63 -19.10 1.94
N ALA A 229 19.89 -18.02 2.18
CA ALA A 229 20.45 -16.72 2.47
C ALA A 229 21.01 -16.62 3.92
N GLY A 230 20.83 -17.67 4.73
CA GLY A 230 21.38 -17.74 6.09
C GLY A 230 20.43 -17.25 7.17
N TYR A 231 19.16 -17.02 6.84
CA TYR A 231 18.13 -16.59 7.78
C TYR A 231 17.22 -17.76 8.18
N LYS A 232 16.60 -17.66 9.36
CA LYS A 232 15.68 -18.68 9.88
C LYS A 232 14.23 -18.30 9.54
N PRO A 233 13.53 -19.11 8.69
CA PRO A 233 12.11 -18.91 8.45
C PRO A 233 11.30 -19.00 9.76
N GLY A 234 10.40 -18.03 9.98
CA GLY A 234 9.57 -17.97 11.18
C GLY A 234 10.25 -17.37 12.42
N GLU A 235 11.60 -17.23 12.42
CA GLU A 235 12.32 -16.51 13.47
C GLU A 235 12.83 -15.15 12.97
N ASP A 236 13.70 -15.13 11.98
CA ASP A 236 14.26 -13.88 11.43
C ASP A 236 13.29 -13.27 10.42
N VAL A 237 12.68 -14.11 9.58
CA VAL A 237 11.82 -13.70 8.47
C VAL A 237 10.54 -14.52 8.47
N MET A 238 9.41 -13.81 8.54
CA MET A 238 8.05 -14.35 8.39
C MET A 238 7.58 -14.19 6.96
N LEU A 239 6.46 -14.84 6.63
CA LEU A 239 5.79 -14.74 5.34
C LEU A 239 4.48 -13.98 5.46
N ALA A 240 4.11 -13.30 4.37
CA ALA A 240 2.78 -12.75 4.18
C ALA A 240 2.27 -13.06 2.78
N LEU A 241 0.96 -13.10 2.64
CA LEU A 241 0.26 -13.32 1.38
C LEU A 241 -0.68 -12.16 1.08
N ASP A 242 -0.81 -11.83 -0.19
CA ASP A 242 -1.96 -11.14 -0.73
C ASP A 242 -2.66 -12.11 -1.70
N CYS A 243 -3.87 -12.53 -1.31
CA CYS A 243 -4.64 -13.46 -2.13
C CYS A 243 -5.38 -12.74 -3.25
N ALA A 244 -5.76 -11.48 -3.07
CA ALA A 244 -6.65 -10.72 -3.95
C ALA A 244 -7.88 -11.53 -4.36
N ALA A 245 -8.57 -12.12 -3.37
CA ALA A 245 -9.55 -13.19 -3.60
C ALA A 245 -10.80 -12.73 -4.38
N THR A 246 -11.04 -11.43 -4.50
CA THR A 246 -12.09 -10.86 -5.36
C THR A 246 -11.90 -11.28 -6.81
N GLU A 247 -10.66 -11.37 -7.31
CA GLU A 247 -10.31 -11.66 -8.69
C GLU A 247 -10.75 -13.08 -9.13
N PHE A 248 -10.77 -14.04 -8.21
CA PHE A 248 -11.18 -15.41 -8.48
C PHE A 248 -12.47 -15.83 -7.75
N PHE A 249 -13.23 -14.86 -7.22
CA PHE A 249 -14.56 -15.13 -6.63
C PHE A 249 -15.66 -15.04 -7.70
N LYS A 250 -16.27 -16.17 -8.05
CA LYS A 250 -17.28 -16.25 -9.11
C LYS A 250 -18.50 -17.04 -8.63
N ASN A 251 -19.69 -16.47 -8.75
CA ASN A 251 -20.97 -17.15 -8.42
C ASN A 251 -21.01 -17.76 -6.99
N GLY A 252 -20.40 -17.07 -6.01
CA GLY A 252 -20.43 -17.49 -4.60
C GLY A 252 -19.39 -18.53 -4.21
N VAL A 253 -18.42 -18.84 -5.10
CA VAL A 253 -17.32 -19.77 -4.87
C VAL A 253 -15.99 -19.18 -5.36
N TYR A 254 -14.88 -19.67 -4.82
CA TYR A 254 -13.52 -19.29 -5.18
C TYR A 254 -12.97 -20.27 -6.22
N VAL A 255 -12.73 -19.77 -7.44
CA VAL A 255 -12.31 -20.58 -8.59
C VAL A 255 -10.82 -20.38 -8.86
N TYR A 256 -10.01 -21.35 -8.50
CA TYR A 256 -8.59 -21.41 -8.74
C TYR A 256 -8.31 -21.98 -10.13
N GLU A 257 -8.18 -21.09 -11.12
CA GLU A 257 -8.01 -21.51 -12.52
C GLU A 257 -6.66 -22.20 -12.77
N GLY A 258 -5.60 -21.71 -12.12
CA GLY A 258 -4.27 -22.30 -12.24
C GLY A 258 -4.14 -23.69 -11.63
N GLU A 259 -4.88 -23.97 -10.55
CA GLU A 259 -4.90 -25.28 -9.91
C GLU A 259 -6.04 -26.18 -10.41
N GLY A 260 -7.01 -25.67 -11.17
CA GLY A 260 -8.22 -26.39 -11.60
C GLY A 260 -9.13 -26.80 -10.44
N LYS A 261 -9.21 -25.97 -9.40
CA LYS A 261 -9.98 -26.24 -8.16
C LYS A 261 -11.02 -25.16 -7.91
N THR A 262 -12.12 -25.56 -7.28
CA THR A 262 -13.16 -24.64 -6.79
C THR A 262 -13.36 -24.89 -5.30
N ARG A 263 -13.50 -23.79 -4.52
CA ARG A 263 -13.69 -23.85 -3.07
C ARG A 263 -14.90 -23.02 -2.67
N THR A 264 -15.70 -23.55 -1.77
CA THR A 264 -16.71 -22.78 -1.04
C THR A 264 -16.03 -21.83 -0.05
N ARG A 265 -16.78 -20.92 0.59
CA ARG A 265 -16.25 -20.02 1.64
C ARG A 265 -15.56 -20.79 2.76
N GLN A 266 -16.16 -21.89 3.21
CA GLN A 266 -15.64 -22.74 4.28
C GLN A 266 -14.35 -23.44 3.84
N GLU A 267 -14.30 -23.95 2.62
CA GLU A 267 -13.12 -24.61 2.07
C GLU A 267 -12.00 -23.62 1.82
N GLN A 268 -12.31 -22.39 1.38
CA GLN A 268 -11.35 -21.30 1.26
C GLN A 268 -10.72 -20.94 2.61
N ALA A 269 -11.54 -20.70 3.64
CA ALA A 269 -11.06 -20.42 4.98
C ALA A 269 -10.18 -21.55 5.53
N LYS A 270 -10.60 -22.81 5.30
CA LYS A 270 -9.83 -23.98 5.72
C LYS A 270 -8.49 -24.09 4.96
N TYR A 271 -8.48 -23.83 3.67
CA TYR A 271 -7.25 -23.85 2.86
C TYR A 271 -6.24 -22.83 3.38
N LEU A 272 -6.67 -21.60 3.68
CA LEU A 272 -5.82 -20.59 4.28
C LEU A 272 -5.33 -20.99 5.68
N ALA A 273 -6.19 -21.61 6.48
CA ALA A 273 -5.80 -22.15 7.79
C ALA A 273 -4.76 -23.27 7.68
N ASP A 274 -4.89 -24.14 6.68
CA ASP A 274 -3.93 -25.21 6.42
C ASP A 274 -2.57 -24.64 5.97
N LEU A 275 -2.56 -23.55 5.17
CA LEU A 275 -1.32 -22.87 4.77
C LEU A 275 -0.57 -22.28 5.97
N ILE A 276 -1.25 -21.55 6.85
CA ILE A 276 -0.59 -20.98 8.06
C ILE A 276 -0.14 -22.06 9.04
N GLY A 277 -0.70 -23.25 8.98
CA GLY A 277 -0.25 -24.40 9.76
C GLY A 277 1.04 -25.06 9.24
N ARG A 278 1.37 -24.86 7.96
CA ARG A 278 2.54 -25.46 7.30
C ARG A 278 3.68 -24.48 7.08
N TYR A 279 3.38 -23.21 6.94
CA TYR A 279 4.33 -22.14 6.64
C TYR A 279 4.27 -21.04 7.71
N PRO A 280 5.35 -20.31 7.96
CA PRO A 280 5.37 -19.21 8.94
C PRO A 280 4.68 -17.95 8.40
N ILE A 281 3.46 -18.11 7.91
CA ILE A 281 2.62 -17.02 7.39
C ILE A 281 1.96 -16.33 8.58
N VAL A 282 2.23 -15.05 8.75
CA VAL A 282 1.75 -14.22 9.85
C VAL A 282 0.72 -13.18 9.42
N SER A 283 0.56 -12.98 8.12
CA SER A 283 -0.37 -11.99 7.54
C SER A 283 -0.97 -12.51 6.24
N ILE A 284 -2.29 -12.35 6.08
CA ILE A 284 -3.03 -12.64 4.84
C ILE A 284 -3.88 -11.41 4.52
N GLU A 285 -3.65 -10.85 3.34
CA GLU A 285 -4.43 -9.76 2.75
C GLU A 285 -5.46 -10.35 1.80
N ASP A 286 -6.67 -9.80 1.87
CA ASP A 286 -7.83 -10.13 1.02
C ASP A 286 -8.00 -11.64 0.77
N GLY A 287 -7.98 -12.42 1.87
CA GLY A 287 -8.18 -13.87 1.82
C GLY A 287 -9.60 -14.28 1.40
N MET A 288 -10.55 -13.33 1.40
CA MET A 288 -11.92 -13.42 0.92
C MET A 288 -12.25 -12.22 0.03
N ALA A 289 -13.27 -12.36 -0.82
CA ALA A 289 -13.72 -11.29 -1.72
C ALA A 289 -14.25 -10.06 -0.95
N GLU A 290 -14.17 -8.88 -1.56
CA GLU A 290 -14.46 -7.56 -0.96
C GLU A 290 -15.87 -7.39 -0.39
N ASP A 291 -16.85 -8.10 -0.92
CA ASP A 291 -18.24 -8.08 -0.45
C ASP A 291 -18.70 -9.41 0.18
N ASP A 292 -17.80 -10.41 0.31
CA ASP A 292 -18.09 -11.67 0.98
C ASP A 292 -17.90 -11.55 2.52
N TRP A 293 -18.68 -10.68 3.15
CA TRP A 293 -18.64 -10.43 4.60
C TRP A 293 -18.84 -11.68 5.45
N GLU A 294 -19.65 -12.65 4.95
CA GLU A 294 -19.86 -13.94 5.61
C GLU A 294 -18.58 -14.79 5.57
N GLY A 295 -17.94 -14.88 4.41
CA GLY A 295 -16.64 -15.55 4.25
C GLY A 295 -15.57 -14.93 5.13
N TRP A 296 -15.48 -13.60 5.17
CA TRP A 296 -14.56 -12.87 6.05
C TRP A 296 -14.79 -13.16 7.53
N LYS A 297 -16.07 -13.28 7.95
CA LYS A 297 -16.40 -13.64 9.33
C LYS A 297 -15.92 -15.05 9.66
N ILE A 298 -16.19 -16.03 8.76
CA ILE A 298 -15.71 -17.40 8.90
C ILE A 298 -14.19 -17.45 9.02
N LEU A 299 -13.48 -16.76 8.13
CA LEU A 299 -12.02 -16.70 8.14
C LEU A 299 -11.48 -16.08 9.44
N THR A 300 -12.08 -14.95 9.87
CA THR A 300 -11.66 -14.25 11.09
C THR A 300 -11.84 -15.11 12.33
N ASP A 301 -12.97 -15.79 12.45
CA ASP A 301 -13.25 -16.68 13.59
C ASP A 301 -12.28 -17.87 13.61
N LEU A 302 -11.89 -18.38 12.43
CA LEU A 302 -11.02 -19.55 12.32
C LEU A 302 -9.55 -19.25 12.62
N ILE A 303 -9.00 -18.15 12.09
CA ILE A 303 -7.57 -17.88 12.16
C ILE A 303 -7.17 -16.49 12.67
N GLY A 304 -8.10 -15.56 12.90
CA GLY A 304 -7.78 -14.19 13.31
C GLY A 304 -7.01 -14.06 14.63
N LYS A 305 -7.01 -15.11 15.48
CA LYS A 305 -6.16 -15.17 16.70
C LYS A 305 -4.73 -15.64 16.43
N LYS A 306 -4.43 -16.09 15.23
CA LYS A 306 -3.12 -16.67 14.87
C LYS A 306 -2.44 -15.92 13.73
N CYS A 307 -3.22 -15.17 12.96
CA CYS A 307 -2.77 -14.51 11.74
C CYS A 307 -3.40 -13.11 11.63
N GLN A 308 -2.61 -12.15 11.18
CA GLN A 308 -3.09 -10.85 10.77
C GLN A 308 -3.93 -11.02 9.52
N LEU A 309 -5.14 -10.49 9.52
CA LEU A 309 -6.07 -10.50 8.39
C LEU A 309 -6.28 -9.06 7.93
N VAL A 310 -5.68 -8.74 6.79
CA VAL A 310 -5.64 -7.39 6.23
C VAL A 310 -6.77 -7.23 5.23
N GLY A 311 -7.63 -6.22 5.43
CA GLY A 311 -8.60 -5.82 4.42
C GLY A 311 -8.04 -4.69 3.56
N ASP A 312 -7.81 -4.96 2.25
CA ASP A 312 -7.53 -3.98 1.21
C ASP A 312 -8.84 -3.60 0.51
N ASP A 313 -9.31 -4.38 -0.44
CA ASP A 313 -10.57 -4.14 -1.16
C ASP A 313 -11.78 -4.18 -0.22
N LEU A 314 -11.69 -4.96 0.87
CA LEU A 314 -12.71 -4.99 1.91
C LEU A 314 -12.96 -3.61 2.52
N PHE A 315 -11.92 -2.82 2.80
CA PHE A 315 -12.02 -1.55 3.52
C PHE A 315 -11.76 -0.31 2.66
N VAL A 316 -10.98 -0.43 1.60
CA VAL A 316 -10.60 0.64 0.66
C VAL A 316 -10.18 1.94 1.36
N THR A 317 -9.45 1.84 2.47
CA THR A 317 -9.04 2.98 3.33
C THR A 317 -10.23 3.82 3.84
N ASN A 318 -11.46 3.29 3.76
CA ASN A 318 -12.70 4.00 4.07
C ASN A 318 -13.14 3.77 5.52
N VAL A 319 -13.27 4.88 6.27
CA VAL A 319 -13.64 4.88 7.70
C VAL A 319 -14.99 4.22 7.98
N ALA A 320 -15.97 4.32 7.04
CA ALA A 320 -17.30 3.72 7.21
C ALA A 320 -17.26 2.20 7.00
N ARG A 321 -16.53 1.72 5.97
CA ARG A 321 -16.33 0.27 5.75
C ARG A 321 -15.52 -0.36 6.89
N LEU A 322 -14.45 0.32 7.34
CA LEU A 322 -13.68 -0.11 8.52
C LEU A 322 -14.56 -0.19 9.78
N ALA A 323 -15.44 0.82 10.00
CA ALA A 323 -16.37 0.81 11.13
C ALA A 323 -17.32 -0.41 11.10
N ARG A 324 -17.76 -0.82 9.90
CA ARG A 324 -18.54 -2.05 9.73
C ARG A 324 -17.72 -3.28 10.12
N GLY A 325 -16.49 -3.42 9.61
CA GLY A 325 -15.62 -4.55 9.96
C GLY A 325 -15.36 -4.66 11.46
N ILE A 326 -15.07 -3.52 12.11
CA ILE A 326 -14.86 -3.46 13.57
C ILE A 326 -16.10 -3.92 14.33
N ARG A 327 -17.28 -3.38 13.98
CA ARG A 327 -18.55 -3.74 14.62
C ARG A 327 -18.90 -5.22 14.45
N ASP A 328 -18.69 -5.73 13.23
CA ASP A 328 -19.06 -7.10 12.86
C ASP A 328 -17.98 -8.13 13.25
N GLY A 329 -16.83 -7.66 13.76
CA GLY A 329 -15.70 -8.48 14.19
C GLY A 329 -15.00 -9.20 13.02
N VAL A 330 -14.83 -8.51 11.91
CA VAL A 330 -14.27 -9.02 10.65
C VAL A 330 -12.90 -8.41 10.41
N ALA A 331 -11.91 -9.22 10.00
CA ALA A 331 -10.50 -8.86 9.87
C ALA A 331 -9.88 -8.40 11.20
N ASN A 332 -8.63 -7.92 11.19
CA ASN A 332 -7.95 -7.33 12.34
C ASN A 332 -6.87 -6.32 11.94
N SER A 333 -6.78 -6.01 10.64
CA SER A 333 -5.86 -5.06 10.06
C SER A 333 -6.48 -4.38 8.84
N ILE A 334 -6.03 -3.17 8.53
CA ILE A 334 -6.40 -2.43 7.32
C ILE A 334 -5.17 -2.16 6.46
N LEU A 335 -5.30 -2.34 5.14
CA LEU A 335 -4.35 -1.76 4.20
C LEU A 335 -4.72 -0.30 3.95
N VAL A 336 -3.72 0.58 3.93
CA VAL A 336 -3.92 2.02 3.80
C VAL A 336 -3.27 2.51 2.52
N LYS A 337 -4.08 2.86 1.54
CA LYS A 337 -3.69 3.40 0.24
C LYS A 337 -4.24 4.83 0.13
N VAL A 338 -3.37 5.82 0.10
CA VAL A 338 -3.75 7.25 0.13
C VAL A 338 -4.74 7.64 -0.98
N ASN A 339 -4.60 7.03 -2.16
CA ASN A 339 -5.46 7.35 -3.31
C ASN A 339 -6.82 6.64 -3.30
N GLN A 340 -7.02 5.59 -2.49
CA GLN A 340 -8.33 4.94 -2.34
C GLN A 340 -9.36 5.84 -1.66
N ILE A 341 -8.89 6.77 -0.84
CA ILE A 341 -9.74 7.73 -0.12
C ILE A 341 -9.55 9.17 -0.60
N GLY A 342 -8.34 9.59 -0.96
CA GLY A 342 -8.06 10.78 -1.74
C GLY A 342 -7.71 12.05 -0.98
N THR A 343 -7.55 12.03 0.36
CA THR A 343 -6.97 13.12 1.15
C THR A 343 -6.06 12.58 2.27
N LEU A 344 -5.13 13.42 2.72
CA LEU A 344 -4.28 13.09 3.87
C LEU A 344 -5.11 12.98 5.14
N THR A 345 -6.02 13.91 5.38
CA THR A 345 -6.88 13.93 6.59
C THR A 345 -7.71 12.65 6.72
N GLU A 346 -8.35 12.20 5.64
CA GLU A 346 -9.14 10.95 5.66
C GLU A 346 -8.23 9.72 5.84
N THR A 347 -7.04 9.73 5.22
CA THR A 347 -6.04 8.66 5.40
C THR A 347 -5.62 8.52 6.87
N LEU A 348 -5.28 9.65 7.52
CA LEU A 348 -4.91 9.67 8.93
C LEU A 348 -6.07 9.22 9.83
N ALA A 349 -7.29 9.63 9.52
CA ALA A 349 -8.49 9.22 10.26
C ALA A 349 -8.75 7.71 10.16
N ALA A 350 -8.47 7.08 9.01
CA ALA A 350 -8.58 5.62 8.85
C ALA A 350 -7.57 4.88 9.73
N VAL A 351 -6.30 5.32 9.74
CA VAL A 351 -5.26 4.73 10.61
C VAL A 351 -5.59 4.90 12.08
N GLU A 352 -5.98 6.11 12.49
CA GLU A 352 -6.36 6.39 13.88
C GLU A 352 -7.53 5.52 14.35
N LYS A 353 -8.56 5.37 13.49
CA LYS A 353 -9.72 4.53 13.80
C LYS A 353 -9.34 3.07 13.94
N ALA A 354 -8.46 2.55 13.08
CA ALA A 354 -7.94 1.18 13.15
C ALA A 354 -7.25 0.97 14.51
N HIS A 355 -6.29 1.83 14.85
CA HIS A 355 -5.53 1.74 16.11
C HIS A 355 -6.41 1.82 17.34
N LYS A 356 -7.39 2.75 17.38
CA LYS A 356 -8.35 2.87 18.49
C LYS A 356 -9.20 1.61 18.69
N ALA A 357 -9.43 0.86 17.63
CA ALA A 357 -10.19 -0.41 17.67
C ALA A 357 -9.30 -1.64 17.93
N GLY A 358 -7.97 -1.46 18.11
CA GLY A 358 -7.02 -2.56 18.26
C GLY A 358 -6.64 -3.26 16.95
N TYR A 359 -7.04 -2.72 15.79
CA TYR A 359 -6.58 -3.19 14.49
C TYR A 359 -5.19 -2.65 14.21
N SER A 360 -4.37 -3.41 13.48
CA SER A 360 -3.15 -2.88 12.88
C SER A 360 -3.46 -2.15 11.58
N ALA A 361 -2.47 -1.40 11.08
CA ALA A 361 -2.53 -0.74 9.79
C ALA A 361 -1.25 -1.02 9.02
N VAL A 362 -1.36 -1.18 7.71
CA VAL A 362 -0.24 -1.36 6.79
C VAL A 362 -0.27 -0.22 5.79
N MET A 363 0.75 0.65 5.79
CA MET A 363 0.88 1.69 4.77
C MET A 363 1.29 1.05 3.44
N SER A 364 0.60 1.37 2.34
CA SER A 364 0.77 0.63 1.10
C SER A 364 0.96 1.54 -0.11
N HIS A 365 1.78 1.06 -1.05
CA HIS A 365 1.89 1.54 -2.42
C HIS A 365 0.70 1.14 -3.29
N ARG A 366 0.78 1.47 -4.57
CA ARG A 366 -0.07 0.90 -5.64
C ARG A 366 0.81 0.23 -6.72
N SER A 367 0.18 -0.52 -7.63
CA SER A 367 0.89 -1.13 -8.77
C SER A 367 1.52 -0.09 -9.71
N GLY A 368 0.86 1.03 -9.97
CA GLY A 368 1.43 2.19 -10.62
C GLY A 368 1.96 3.20 -9.61
N GLU A 369 3.26 3.32 -9.50
CA GLU A 369 3.96 4.23 -8.60
C GLU A 369 4.85 5.23 -9.35
N THR A 370 5.39 6.17 -8.61
CA THR A 370 6.37 7.14 -9.07
C THR A 370 7.57 7.12 -8.11
N GLU A 371 8.52 8.04 -8.27
CA GLU A 371 9.60 8.25 -7.29
C GLU A 371 9.15 8.90 -5.97
N ASP A 372 7.90 9.31 -5.86
CA ASP A 372 7.35 9.91 -4.63
C ASP A 372 7.48 8.96 -3.44
N THR A 373 7.95 9.49 -2.30
CA THR A 373 8.24 8.71 -1.09
C THR A 373 7.29 9.00 0.06
N THR A 374 6.21 9.72 -0.18
CA THR A 374 5.28 10.17 0.86
C THR A 374 4.82 9.06 1.78
N ILE A 375 4.52 7.86 1.25
CA ILE A 375 4.05 6.73 2.07
C ILE A 375 5.10 6.22 3.05
N ALA A 376 6.39 6.40 2.77
CA ALA A 376 7.46 6.06 3.72
C ALA A 376 7.42 7.01 4.93
N ASP A 377 7.30 8.31 4.68
CA ASP A 377 7.13 9.32 5.74
C ASP A 377 5.84 9.08 6.53
N LEU A 378 4.72 8.79 5.86
CA LEU A 378 3.44 8.51 6.50
C LEU A 378 3.47 7.23 7.35
N ALA A 379 4.20 6.20 6.94
CA ALA A 379 4.35 4.98 7.73
C ALA A 379 5.00 5.26 9.09
N VAL A 380 6.00 6.14 9.12
CA VAL A 380 6.66 6.56 10.36
C VAL A 380 5.78 7.56 11.14
N ALA A 381 5.20 8.54 10.45
CA ALA A 381 4.34 9.56 11.04
C ALA A 381 3.15 8.97 11.81
N THR A 382 2.49 7.96 11.25
CA THR A 382 1.31 7.31 11.83
C THR A 382 1.65 6.20 12.82
N SER A 383 2.94 5.82 12.92
CA SER A 383 3.36 4.65 13.70
C SER A 383 2.57 3.37 13.36
N CYS A 384 2.19 3.19 12.09
CA CYS A 384 1.42 2.01 11.65
C CYS A 384 2.20 0.70 11.83
N GLY A 385 3.53 0.77 11.88
CA GLY A 385 4.43 -0.36 12.17
C GLY A 385 4.69 -1.30 11.00
N GLN A 386 4.00 -1.15 9.88
CA GLN A 386 4.16 -1.98 8.69
C GLN A 386 4.05 -1.15 7.41
N ILE A 387 4.82 -1.52 6.37
CA ILE A 387 4.74 -0.92 5.04
C ILE A 387 4.80 -2.01 3.96
N LYS A 388 3.86 -1.96 3.02
CA LYS A 388 3.81 -2.79 1.82
C LYS A 388 4.15 -1.91 0.62
N THR A 389 5.38 -2.02 0.08
CA THR A 389 5.83 -1.13 -1.00
C THR A 389 6.64 -1.84 -2.09
N GLY A 390 6.27 -3.09 -2.37
CA GLY A 390 6.84 -3.91 -3.43
C GLY A 390 8.15 -4.58 -3.06
N SER A 391 8.92 -4.94 -4.06
CA SER A 391 10.15 -5.73 -3.93
C SER A 391 11.41 -4.87 -3.83
N LEU A 392 12.57 -5.54 -3.92
CA LEU A 392 13.92 -4.95 -3.88
C LEU A 392 14.44 -4.57 -5.27
N ALA A 393 13.57 -4.45 -6.25
CA ALA A 393 13.86 -4.05 -7.62
C ALA A 393 12.85 -2.99 -8.08
N ARG A 394 13.23 -2.19 -9.10
CA ARG A 394 12.53 -1.01 -9.63
C ARG A 394 12.63 0.20 -8.68
N SER A 395 13.03 1.34 -9.25
CA SER A 395 13.33 2.58 -8.47
C SER A 395 12.09 3.14 -7.77
N ASP A 396 10.91 2.96 -8.37
CA ASP A 396 9.61 3.34 -7.81
C ASP A 396 9.30 2.63 -6.48
N ARG A 397 9.89 1.44 -6.24
CA ARG A 397 9.77 0.67 -4.99
C ARG A 397 10.92 1.01 -4.05
N THR A 398 12.15 0.89 -4.52
CA THR A 398 13.33 1.11 -3.67
C THR A 398 13.45 2.54 -3.19
N ALA A 399 12.86 3.54 -3.86
CA ALA A 399 12.79 4.92 -3.39
C ALA A 399 12.18 5.03 -1.97
N LYS A 400 11.10 4.29 -1.69
CA LYS A 400 10.43 4.28 -0.39
C LYS A 400 11.31 3.62 0.68
N TYR A 401 11.96 2.52 0.37
CA TYR A 401 12.92 1.87 1.27
C TYR A 401 14.12 2.77 1.57
N ASN A 402 14.67 3.44 0.55
CA ASN A 402 15.77 4.37 0.71
C ASN A 402 15.36 5.59 1.56
N GLN A 403 14.11 6.04 1.46
CA GLN A 403 13.59 7.10 2.32
C GLN A 403 13.53 6.65 3.79
N LEU A 404 13.08 5.43 4.07
CA LEU A 404 13.07 4.87 5.42
C LEU A 404 14.48 4.73 6.01
N LEU A 405 15.49 4.39 5.19
CA LEU A 405 16.90 4.40 5.63
C LEU A 405 17.35 5.82 6.04
N ARG A 406 17.00 6.86 5.27
CA ARG A 406 17.31 8.26 5.61
C ARG A 406 16.63 8.68 6.90
N ILE A 407 15.35 8.28 7.09
CA ILE A 407 14.62 8.56 8.33
C ILE A 407 15.27 7.84 9.52
N GLU A 408 15.68 6.57 9.36
CA GLU A 408 16.40 5.83 10.42
C GLU A 408 17.71 6.51 10.79
N GLU A 409 18.49 6.96 9.81
CA GLU A 409 19.74 7.71 10.01
C GLU A 409 19.50 9.05 10.73
N GLU A 410 18.49 9.82 10.30
CA GLU A 410 18.13 11.09 10.92
C GLU A 410 17.69 10.95 12.38
N LEU A 411 16.92 9.90 12.68
CA LEU A 411 16.48 9.57 14.04
C LEU A 411 17.62 9.08 14.93
N GLY A 412 18.65 8.46 14.36
CA GLY A 412 19.79 7.92 15.08
C GLY A 412 19.36 7.00 16.23
N GLY A 413 19.89 7.23 17.42
CA GLY A 413 19.57 6.43 18.61
C GLY A 413 18.10 6.50 19.09
N GLN A 414 17.26 7.35 18.50
CA GLN A 414 15.83 7.41 18.79
C GLN A 414 15.00 6.50 17.88
N ALA A 415 15.57 6.02 16.77
CA ALA A 415 14.90 5.11 15.85
C ALA A 415 14.50 3.81 16.58
N LYS A 416 13.28 3.37 16.33
CA LYS A 416 12.76 2.09 16.81
C LYS A 416 12.27 1.29 15.64
N TYR A 417 12.77 0.08 15.47
CA TYR A 417 12.21 -0.84 14.49
C TYR A 417 11.02 -1.57 15.09
N ALA A 418 9.91 -1.61 14.39
CA ALA A 418 8.66 -2.16 14.90
C ALA A 418 8.73 -3.67 15.20
N GLY A 419 9.51 -4.42 14.40
CA GLY A 419 9.72 -5.84 14.61
C GLY A 419 8.42 -6.64 14.68
N ARG A 420 8.46 -7.77 15.40
CA ARG A 420 7.30 -8.68 15.53
C ARG A 420 6.09 -8.05 16.21
N GLU A 421 6.30 -7.03 17.04
CA GLU A 421 5.22 -6.36 17.77
C GLU A 421 4.25 -5.60 16.86
N ALA A 422 4.68 -5.27 15.63
CA ALA A 422 3.82 -4.66 14.63
C ALA A 422 2.74 -5.59 14.10
N ILE A 423 3.00 -6.91 14.13
CA ILE A 423 2.14 -7.93 13.55
C ILE A 423 1.16 -8.40 14.61
N ARG A 424 -0.10 -8.04 14.46
CA ARG A 424 -1.13 -8.38 15.44
C ARG A 424 -1.97 -9.56 14.96
N SER A 425 -2.20 -10.49 15.88
CA SER A 425 -3.31 -11.44 15.86
C SER A 425 -4.24 -11.12 17.02
N ARG A 426 -5.54 -11.38 16.90
CA ARG A 426 -6.53 -11.12 17.97
C ARG A 426 -6.36 -11.99 19.20
#